data_03a712a664ec45ce583f38174c74cf24
#
_entry.id   03a712a664ec45ce583f38174c74cf24
#
_cell.length_a   1.000
_cell.length_b   1.000
_cell.length_c   1.000
_cell.angle_alpha   90.00
_cell.angle_beta   90.00
_cell.angle_gamma   90.00
#
_symmetry.space_group_name_H-M   'P 1'
#
loop_
_entity.id
_entity.type
_entity.pdbx_description
1 polymer ?
#
loop_
_entity_poly.entity_id
_entity_poly.type
_entity_poly.pdbx_seq_one_letter_code
_entity_poly.pdbx_strand_id
1 'polypeptide(L)'
;MSYNIDTFKIKKLENLEIPLSAFFEHERNDWHPEKEYDENGKLTLCCGCDQEITGTVENDVLKVESMDMYGEGSGTFVDWILESALKKSTGILEASCVWEGGDTINRLIVNNGNVKWEDIEI
;
A
#
# COMPACT_ATOMS: atom_id res chain seq x y z
N MET A 1 2.35 -0.23 22.36
CA MET A 1 1.37 -0.91 21.49
C MET A 1 1.96 -1.03 20.09
N SER A 2 1.95 -2.23 19.60
CA SER A 2 2.49 -2.51 18.28
C SER A 2 1.49 -2.08 17.21
N TYR A 3 1.93 -1.26 16.25
CA TYR A 3 1.08 -0.80 15.14
C TYR A 3 1.58 -1.43 13.86
N ASN A 4 1.58 -2.75 13.85
CA ASN A 4 2.12 -3.55 12.77
C ASN A 4 1.06 -4.47 12.17
N ILE A 5 1.20 -4.72 10.88
CA ILE A 5 0.35 -5.69 10.19
C ILE A 5 1.02 -7.05 10.29
N ASP A 6 0.29 -8.03 10.79
CA ASP A 6 0.77 -9.41 10.88
C ASP A 6 0.62 -10.13 9.54
N THR A 7 -0.51 -9.90 8.87
CA THR A 7 -0.76 -10.52 7.57
C THR A 7 -1.46 -9.54 6.65
N PHE A 8 -0.97 -9.43 5.43
CA PHE A 8 -1.58 -8.63 4.38
C PHE A 8 -1.75 -9.51 3.14
N LYS A 9 -2.98 -9.71 2.70
CA LYS A 9 -3.25 -10.53 1.52
C LYS A 9 -4.12 -9.79 0.51
N ILE A 10 -3.62 -9.74 -0.72
CA ILE A 10 -4.39 -9.18 -1.83
C ILE A 10 -5.41 -10.21 -2.27
N LYS A 11 -6.68 -9.83 -2.33
CA LYS A 11 -7.77 -10.65 -2.81
C LYS A 11 -8.14 -10.32 -4.26
N LYS A 12 -7.98 -9.05 -4.63
CA LYS A 12 -8.31 -8.58 -5.97
C LYS A 12 -7.43 -7.39 -6.31
N LEU A 13 -6.83 -7.42 -7.48
CA LEU A 13 -6.00 -6.33 -7.97
C LEU A 13 -6.25 -6.19 -9.47
N GLU A 14 -6.96 -5.15 -9.87
CA GLU A 14 -7.33 -4.92 -11.27
C GLU A 14 -6.99 -3.50 -11.70
N ASN A 15 -6.02 -3.38 -12.58
CA ASN A 15 -5.64 -2.11 -13.19
C ASN A 15 -5.42 -1.00 -12.15
N LEU A 16 -4.82 -1.34 -11.03
CA LEU A 16 -4.54 -0.33 -10.00
C LEU A 16 -3.37 0.53 -10.45
N GLU A 17 -3.64 1.81 -10.66
CA GLU A 17 -2.65 2.79 -11.08
C GLU A 17 -2.63 3.93 -10.09
N ILE A 18 -1.44 4.28 -9.63
CA ILE A 18 -1.26 5.32 -8.61
C ILE A 18 -0.23 6.32 -9.12
N PRO A 19 -0.55 7.63 -9.16
CA PRO A 19 0.47 8.62 -9.50
C PRO A 19 1.63 8.53 -8.52
N LEU A 20 2.87 8.47 -9.03
CA LEU A 20 4.04 8.37 -8.16
C LEU A 20 4.11 9.50 -7.14
N SER A 21 3.76 10.72 -7.56
CA SER A 21 3.78 11.86 -6.68
C SER A 21 2.92 11.67 -5.42
N ALA A 22 1.87 10.86 -5.52
CA ALA A 22 0.96 10.63 -4.39
C ALA A 22 1.64 10.00 -3.18
N PHE A 23 2.73 9.26 -3.41
CA PHE A 23 3.49 8.64 -2.32
C PHE A 23 4.40 9.63 -1.59
N PHE A 24 4.59 10.81 -2.12
CA PHE A 24 5.55 11.78 -1.62
C PHE A 24 4.91 13.11 -1.19
N GLU A 25 3.60 13.20 -1.19
CA GLU A 25 2.86 14.44 -0.91
C GLU A 25 2.47 14.65 0.55
N HIS A 26 2.77 13.74 1.45
CA HIS A 26 2.38 13.92 2.84
C HIS A 26 3.32 14.88 3.57
N GLU A 27 2.80 15.53 4.62
CA GLU A 27 3.50 16.59 5.33
C GLU A 27 4.66 16.15 6.23
N ARG A 28 4.79 14.86 6.48
CA ARG A 28 5.86 14.33 7.32
C ARG A 28 7.06 13.99 6.46
N ASN A 29 7.91 14.97 6.28
CA ASN A 29 9.00 14.93 5.32
C ASN A 29 10.09 13.90 5.58
N ASP A 30 10.13 13.32 6.77
CA ASP A 30 11.21 12.42 7.15
C ASP A 30 11.00 10.99 6.69
N TRP A 31 9.85 10.68 6.13
CA TRP A 31 9.52 9.31 5.84
C TRP A 31 8.87 9.14 4.47
N HIS A 32 9.72 9.00 3.49
CA HIS A 32 9.31 8.72 2.11
C HIS A 32 9.75 7.32 1.71
N PRO A 33 8.98 6.62 0.89
CA PRO A 33 9.44 5.34 0.37
C PRO A 33 10.67 5.53 -0.51
N GLU A 34 11.56 4.55 -0.47
CA GLU A 34 12.71 4.53 -1.34
C GLU A 34 12.35 3.89 -2.67
N LYS A 35 12.94 4.40 -3.75
CA LYS A 35 12.72 3.89 -5.10
C LYS A 35 13.86 2.96 -5.48
N GLU A 36 13.53 1.75 -5.87
CA GLU A 36 14.50 0.80 -6.39
C GLU A 36 14.04 0.30 -7.76
N TYR A 37 14.90 0.37 -8.75
CA TYR A 37 14.61 -0.12 -10.10
C TYR A 37 15.40 -1.40 -10.38
N ASP A 38 14.72 -2.39 -10.97
CA ASP A 38 15.37 -3.63 -11.36
C ASP A 38 15.91 -3.51 -12.79
N GLU A 39 16.50 -4.61 -13.30
CA GLU A 39 17.09 -4.67 -14.63
C GLU A 39 16.08 -4.44 -15.76
N ASN A 40 14.82 -4.73 -15.48
CA ASN A 40 13.73 -4.60 -16.45
C ASN A 40 12.98 -3.28 -16.34
N GLY A 41 13.44 -2.38 -15.48
CA GLY A 41 12.80 -1.10 -15.27
C GLY A 41 11.58 -1.12 -14.36
N LYS A 42 11.34 -2.21 -13.66
CA LYS A 42 10.28 -2.26 -12.67
C LYS A 42 10.71 -1.48 -11.43
N LEU A 43 9.77 -0.73 -10.90
CA LEU A 43 9.98 0.06 -9.69
C LEU A 43 9.44 -0.68 -8.48
N THR A 44 10.24 -0.73 -7.43
CA THR A 44 9.79 -1.14 -6.11
C THR A 44 9.91 0.05 -5.18
N LEU A 45 8.80 0.40 -4.53
CA LEU A 45 8.79 1.41 -3.47
C LEU A 45 8.91 0.68 -2.15
N CYS A 46 9.97 0.99 -1.42
CA CYS A 46 10.27 0.35 -0.12
C CYS A 46 10.14 1.36 1.00
N CYS A 47 9.45 0.98 2.07
CA CYS A 47 9.38 1.80 3.26
C CYS A 47 9.66 0.91 4.48
N GLY A 48 10.88 0.95 4.96
CA GLY A 48 11.34 0.03 5.97
C GLY A 48 11.81 -1.28 5.35
N CYS A 49 11.81 -2.35 6.14
CA CYS A 49 12.38 -3.62 5.70
C CYS A 49 11.42 -4.49 4.88
N ASP A 50 10.13 -4.36 5.13
CA ASP A 50 9.16 -5.35 4.62
C ASP A 50 7.95 -4.74 3.93
N GLN A 51 7.88 -3.43 3.79
CA GLN A 51 6.78 -2.80 3.07
C GLN A 51 7.24 -2.47 1.65
N GLU A 52 6.67 -3.17 0.68
CA GLU A 52 7.06 -3.04 -0.71
C GLU A 52 5.85 -2.94 -1.64
N ILE A 53 5.91 -2.02 -2.59
CA ILE A 53 4.94 -1.93 -3.68
C ILE A 53 5.74 -1.97 -4.98
N THR A 54 5.43 -2.94 -5.83
CA THR A 54 6.17 -3.17 -7.06
C THR A 54 5.27 -3.03 -8.27
N GLY A 55 5.80 -2.45 -9.33
CA GLY A 55 5.07 -2.34 -10.59
C GLY A 55 5.88 -1.66 -11.67
N THR A 56 5.22 -1.36 -12.76
CA THR A 56 5.82 -0.65 -13.89
C THR A 56 5.39 0.81 -13.86
N VAL A 57 6.31 1.69 -14.28
CA VAL A 57 6.05 3.13 -14.32
C VAL A 57 5.92 3.58 -15.76
N GLU A 58 4.84 4.31 -16.04
CA GLU A 58 4.62 4.93 -17.34
C GLU A 58 3.98 6.29 -17.11
N ASN A 59 4.60 7.34 -17.64
CA ASN A 59 4.14 8.72 -17.48
C ASN A 59 3.95 9.12 -16.00
N ASP A 60 4.91 8.77 -15.15
CA ASP A 60 4.90 9.04 -13.72
C ASP A 60 3.72 8.41 -12.96
N VAL A 61 3.15 7.37 -13.53
CA VAL A 61 2.10 6.57 -12.90
C VAL A 61 2.61 5.16 -12.68
N LEU A 62 2.44 4.68 -11.47
CA LEU A 62 2.81 3.31 -11.11
C LEU A 62 1.64 2.38 -11.37
N LYS A 63 1.84 1.41 -12.23
CA LYS A 63 0.88 0.31 -12.42
C LYS A 63 1.27 -0.78 -11.44
N VAL A 64 0.48 -0.94 -10.40
CA VAL A 64 0.81 -1.85 -9.31
C VAL A 64 0.64 -3.30 -9.73
N GLU A 65 1.69 -4.10 -9.53
CA GLU A 65 1.67 -5.54 -9.81
C GLU A 65 1.62 -6.36 -8.53
N SER A 66 2.25 -5.86 -7.47
CA SER A 66 2.25 -6.54 -6.17
C SER A 66 2.47 -5.55 -5.05
N MET A 67 2.03 -5.92 -3.86
CA MET A 67 2.32 -5.18 -2.65
C MET A 67 2.40 -6.13 -1.47
N ASP A 68 3.29 -5.80 -0.55
CA ASP A 68 3.51 -6.55 0.67
C ASP A 68 3.63 -5.56 1.82
N MET A 69 2.74 -5.68 2.79
CA MET A 69 2.62 -4.73 3.91
C MET A 69 2.60 -5.49 5.22
N TYR A 70 3.76 -5.90 5.68
CA TYR A 70 3.83 -6.53 6.99
C TYR A 70 5.09 -6.04 7.73
N GLY A 71 5.21 -6.44 9.00
CA GLY A 71 6.39 -6.14 9.77
C GLY A 71 6.35 -4.80 10.47
N GLU A 72 7.48 -4.39 10.99
CA GLU A 72 7.61 -3.18 11.79
C GLU A 72 7.32 -1.93 10.98
N GLY A 73 6.42 -1.10 11.50
CA GLY A 73 6.06 0.16 10.86
C GLY A 73 5.03 0.05 9.74
N SER A 74 4.56 -1.16 9.42
CA SER A 74 3.62 -1.36 8.32
C SER A 74 2.31 -0.60 8.49
N GLY A 75 1.78 -0.55 9.71
CA GLY A 75 0.55 0.18 9.96
C GLY A 75 0.69 1.68 9.71
N THR A 76 1.81 2.24 10.10
CA THR A 76 2.09 3.66 9.85
C THR A 76 2.20 3.93 8.35
N PHE A 77 2.90 3.07 7.63
CA PHE A 77 3.00 3.21 6.17
C PHE A 77 1.62 3.19 5.52
N VAL A 78 0.79 2.22 5.91
CA VAL A 78 -0.56 2.09 5.33
C VAL A 78 -1.40 3.32 5.63
N ASP A 79 -1.45 3.77 6.88
CA ASP A 79 -2.32 4.87 7.27
C ASP A 79 -1.87 6.22 6.73
N TRP A 80 -0.56 6.47 6.65
CA TRP A 80 -0.07 7.79 6.32
C TRP A 80 0.30 7.96 4.85
N ILE A 81 0.82 6.92 4.24
CA ILE A 81 1.32 7.02 2.87
C ILE A 81 0.39 6.31 1.90
N LEU A 82 0.15 5.03 2.14
CA LEU A 82 -0.60 4.21 1.19
C LEU A 82 -2.06 4.65 1.08
N GLU A 83 -2.73 4.91 2.18
CA GLU A 83 -4.13 5.34 2.13
C GLU A 83 -4.27 6.65 1.36
N SER A 84 -3.40 7.60 1.63
CA SER A 84 -3.38 8.87 0.91
C SER A 84 -3.14 8.69 -0.59
N ALA A 85 -2.20 7.81 -0.94
CA ALA A 85 -1.91 7.52 -2.34
C ALA A 85 -3.08 6.82 -3.04
N LEU A 86 -3.73 5.89 -2.35
CA LEU A 86 -4.87 5.15 -2.89
C LEU A 86 -6.07 6.05 -3.19
N LYS A 87 -6.22 7.16 -2.47
CA LYS A 87 -7.27 8.13 -2.76
C LYS A 87 -7.10 8.80 -4.12
N LYS A 88 -5.92 8.74 -4.68
CA LYS A 88 -5.61 9.29 -6.01
C LYS A 88 -5.46 8.21 -7.06
N SER A 89 -5.76 6.97 -6.72
CA SER A 89 -5.61 5.85 -7.63
C SER A 89 -6.81 5.66 -8.54
N THR A 90 -6.60 4.89 -9.61
CA THR A 90 -7.67 4.32 -10.42
C THR A 90 -7.54 2.81 -10.38
N GLY A 91 -8.62 2.11 -10.71
CA GLY A 91 -8.62 0.66 -10.66
C GLY A 91 -9.14 0.11 -9.34
N ILE A 92 -8.91 -1.16 -9.12
CA ILE A 92 -9.51 -1.88 -7.98
C ILE A 92 -8.44 -2.59 -7.16
N LEU A 93 -8.56 -2.45 -5.86
CA LEU A 93 -7.78 -3.22 -4.89
C LEU A 93 -8.70 -3.73 -3.79
N GLU A 94 -8.62 -5.02 -3.50
CA GLU A 94 -9.23 -5.59 -2.31
C GLU A 94 -8.16 -6.41 -1.59
N ALA A 95 -7.95 -6.10 -0.33
CA ALA A 95 -6.95 -6.78 0.47
C ALA A 95 -7.47 -6.99 1.88
N SER A 96 -6.95 -8.01 2.56
CA SER A 96 -7.27 -8.24 3.95
C SER A 96 -6.03 -8.00 4.80
N CYS A 97 -6.23 -7.31 5.93
CA CYS A 97 -5.18 -7.02 6.90
C CYS A 97 -5.53 -7.65 8.23
N VAL A 98 -4.59 -8.38 8.78
CA VAL A 98 -4.68 -8.85 10.16
C VAL A 98 -3.63 -8.07 10.94
N TRP A 99 -4.09 -7.33 11.95
CA TRP A 99 -3.20 -6.51 12.77
C TRP A 99 -2.62 -7.34 13.90
N GLU A 100 -1.39 -7.05 14.25
CA GLU A 100 -0.69 -7.73 15.33
C GLU A 100 -1.43 -7.51 16.65
N GLY A 101 -1.81 -8.61 17.30
CA GLY A 101 -2.59 -8.56 18.53
C GLY A 101 -4.07 -8.27 18.36
N GLY A 102 -4.55 -8.18 17.13
CA GLY A 102 -5.97 -7.91 16.86
C GLY A 102 -6.81 -9.18 16.69
N ASP A 103 -8.07 -9.06 17.01
CA ASP A 103 -9.04 -10.16 16.89
C ASP A 103 -9.91 -10.03 15.64
N THR A 104 -9.70 -9.00 14.85
CA THR A 104 -10.51 -8.76 13.66
C THR A 104 -9.65 -8.75 12.41
N ILE A 105 -10.29 -9.03 11.29
CA ILE A 105 -9.69 -8.86 9.98
C ILE A 105 -10.25 -7.56 9.42
N ASN A 106 -9.36 -6.67 8.99
CA ASN A 106 -9.78 -5.46 8.29
C ASN A 106 -9.66 -5.71 6.79
N ARG A 107 -10.72 -5.41 6.08
CA ARG A 107 -10.72 -5.48 4.62
C ARG A 107 -10.54 -4.08 4.06
N LEU A 108 -9.54 -3.92 3.23
CA LEU A 108 -9.30 -2.68 2.49
C LEU A 108 -9.93 -2.83 1.11
N ILE A 109 -10.83 -1.93 0.77
CA ILE A 109 -11.50 -1.93 -0.53
C ILE A 109 -11.25 -0.57 -1.18
N VAL A 110 -10.66 -0.60 -2.37
CA VAL A 110 -10.37 0.60 -3.14
C VAL A 110 -11.00 0.45 -4.52
N ASN A 111 -11.76 1.46 -4.92
CA ASN A 111 -12.38 1.49 -6.24
C ASN A 111 -12.28 2.91 -6.78
N ASN A 112 -11.41 3.10 -7.76
CA ASN A 112 -11.17 4.40 -8.41
C ASN A 112 -11.05 5.55 -7.41
N GLY A 113 -10.17 5.38 -6.43
CA GLY A 113 -9.88 6.39 -5.42
C GLY A 113 -10.80 6.41 -4.21
N ASN A 114 -11.84 5.61 -4.21
CA ASN A 114 -12.69 5.46 -3.03
C ASN A 114 -12.09 4.40 -2.12
N VAL A 115 -11.56 4.81 -0.98
CA VAL A 115 -10.92 3.93 -0.02
C VAL A 115 -11.89 3.64 1.12
N LYS A 116 -12.11 2.37 1.38
CA LYS A 116 -13.05 1.94 2.41
C LYS A 116 -12.43 0.81 3.23
N TRP A 117 -12.63 0.87 4.53
CA TRP A 117 -12.22 -0.17 5.44
C TRP A 117 -13.44 -0.85 6.03
N GLU A 118 -13.43 -2.17 6.08
CA GLU A 118 -14.47 -2.95 6.71
C GLU A 118 -13.87 -3.87 7.77
N ASP A 119 -14.54 -4.00 8.90
CA ASP A 119 -14.10 -4.91 9.96
C ASP A 119 -14.89 -6.21 9.84
N ILE A 120 -14.16 -7.32 9.85
CA ILE A 120 -14.74 -8.66 9.81
C ILE A 120 -14.28 -9.39 11.05
N GLU A 121 -15.22 -9.80 11.89
CA GLU A 121 -14.87 -10.59 13.07
C GLU A 121 -14.46 -12.00 12.68
N ILE A 122 -13.42 -12.48 13.33
CA ILE A 122 -12.90 -13.84 13.09
C ILE A 122 -13.77 -14.85 13.84
#